data_10cb92a6673177ef6d0d40b888eefe5a
#
_entry.id   10cb92a6673177ef6d0d40b888eefe5a
#
_cell.length_a   1.000
_cell.length_b   1.000
_cell.length_c   1.000
_cell.angle_alpha   90.00
_cell.angle_beta   90.00
_cell.angle_gamma   90.00
#
_symmetry.space_group_name_H-M   'P 1'
#
loop_
_entity.id
_entity.type
_entity.pdbx_description
1 polymer ?
#
loop_
_entity_poly.entity_id
_entity_poly.type
_entity_poly.pdbx_seq_one_letter_code
_entity_poly.pdbx_strand_id
1 'polypeptide(L)'
;MSSNTLATPRATAGFDVNAHFRSVMNDLRLSPEDTGGTITFVGEDPIFPSVHRLGACIGIPIMAGAAGIADIWRQRSGRGQDLTLDLRKAIHGINPMYKFMPTINGYPLQMPYF
;
A
#
# COMPACT_ATOMS: atom_id res chain seq x y z
N MET A 1 24.22 -17.55 -13.28
CA MET A 1 23.17 -17.88 -12.74
C MET A 1 22.70 -17.12 -11.57
N SER A 2 23.47 -16.61 -10.84
CA SER A 2 23.04 -15.87 -9.70
C SER A 2 22.24 -14.63 -10.03
N SER A 3 22.27 -14.15 -11.25
CA SER A 3 21.48 -12.99 -11.63
C SER A 3 19.99 -13.21 -11.36
N ASN A 4 19.53 -14.44 -11.38
CA ASN A 4 18.15 -14.71 -11.08
C ASN A 4 17.77 -14.34 -9.67
N THR A 5 18.69 -14.38 -8.76
CA THR A 5 18.44 -14.04 -7.39
C THR A 5 18.10 -12.56 -7.25
N LEU A 6 18.74 -11.72 -8.06
CA LEU A 6 18.44 -10.30 -8.05
C LEU A 6 17.17 -10.00 -8.82
N ALA A 7 16.96 -10.69 -9.92
CA ALA A 7 15.81 -10.44 -10.76
C ALA A 7 14.52 -10.92 -10.13
N THR A 8 14.61 -11.94 -9.25
CA THR A 8 13.44 -12.53 -8.64
C THR A 8 13.62 -12.51 -7.13
N PRO A 9 13.44 -11.35 -6.53
CA PRO A 9 13.56 -11.29 -5.09
C PRO A 9 12.54 -12.20 -4.42
N ARG A 10 12.95 -12.80 -3.35
CA ARG A 10 12.07 -13.65 -2.57
C ARG A 10 11.26 -12.82 -1.61
N ALA A 11 10.65 -11.79 -2.16
CA ALA A 11 9.95 -10.83 -1.34
C ALA A 11 8.84 -11.47 -0.54
N THR A 12 8.23 -12.52 -1.11
CA THR A 12 7.09 -13.14 -0.47
C THR A 12 7.47 -14.28 0.47
N ALA A 13 8.73 -14.74 0.43
CA ALA A 13 9.14 -15.85 1.27
C ALA A 13 9.11 -15.43 2.73
N GLY A 14 8.19 -16.01 3.50
CA GLY A 14 8.06 -15.71 4.91
C GLY A 14 7.52 -14.33 5.24
N PHE A 15 7.15 -13.53 4.25
CA PHE A 15 6.60 -12.22 4.48
C PHE A 15 5.08 -12.27 4.41
N ASP A 16 4.45 -11.70 5.43
CA ASP A 16 2.98 -11.63 5.49
C ASP A 16 2.60 -10.17 5.71
N VAL A 17 2.04 -9.55 4.69
CA VAL A 17 1.67 -8.14 4.75
C VAL A 17 0.61 -7.91 5.83
N ASN A 18 -0.28 -8.85 6.04
CA ASN A 18 -1.31 -8.71 7.06
C ASN A 18 -0.73 -8.71 8.46
N ALA A 19 0.26 -9.57 8.71
CA ALA A 19 0.92 -9.62 10.00
C ALA A 19 1.67 -8.32 10.28
N HIS A 20 2.37 -7.80 9.29
CA HIS A 20 3.08 -6.52 9.44
C HIS A 20 2.11 -5.36 9.62
N PHE A 21 1.01 -5.36 8.89
CA PHE A 21 -0.02 -4.35 9.07
C PHE A 21 -0.58 -4.39 10.48
N ARG A 22 -0.88 -5.58 10.99
CA ARG A 22 -1.39 -5.72 12.36
C ARG A 22 -0.39 -5.21 13.38
N SER A 23 0.90 -5.48 13.14
CA SER A 23 1.94 -4.98 14.02
C SER A 23 1.96 -3.45 14.07
N VAL A 24 1.85 -2.81 12.90
CA VAL A 24 1.80 -1.35 12.83
C VAL A 24 0.58 -0.82 13.56
N MET A 25 -0.58 -1.44 13.36
CA MET A 25 -1.80 -1.04 14.06
C MET A 25 -1.63 -1.16 15.56
N ASN A 26 -1.00 -2.24 16.04
CA ASN A 26 -0.75 -2.42 17.46
C ASN A 26 0.15 -1.32 18.02
N ASP A 27 1.16 -0.91 17.26
CA ASP A 27 2.04 0.20 17.67
C ASP A 27 1.25 1.50 17.80
N LEU A 28 0.22 1.67 17.01
CA LEU A 28 -0.67 2.82 17.06
C LEU A 28 -1.79 2.65 18.08
N ARG A 29 -1.80 1.52 18.80
CA ARG A 29 -2.84 1.17 19.77
C ARG A 29 -4.22 1.04 19.12
N LEU A 30 -4.24 0.54 17.90
CA LEU A 30 -5.44 0.27 17.13
C LEU A 30 -5.48 -1.21 16.78
N SER A 31 -6.63 -1.65 16.30
CA SER A 31 -6.81 -3.02 15.85
C SER A 31 -7.47 -2.99 14.46
N PRO A 32 -7.10 -3.88 13.56
CA PRO A 32 -7.79 -3.97 12.26
C PRO A 32 -9.30 -4.19 12.41
N GLU A 33 -9.72 -4.86 13.49
CA GLU A 33 -11.13 -5.11 13.76
C GLU A 33 -11.90 -3.84 14.11
N ASP A 34 -11.22 -2.77 14.46
CA ASP A 34 -11.87 -1.51 14.83
C ASP A 34 -12.63 -0.89 13.65
N THR A 35 -12.33 -1.29 12.43
CA THR A 35 -13.06 -0.82 11.26
C THR A 35 -14.48 -1.39 11.18
N GLY A 36 -14.73 -2.48 11.90
CA GLY A 36 -16.00 -3.18 11.85
C GLY A 36 -16.20 -4.00 10.59
N GLY A 37 -15.20 -4.09 9.72
CA GLY A 37 -15.26 -4.86 8.49
C GLY A 37 -13.96 -5.62 8.27
N THR A 38 -13.74 -6.03 7.02
CA THR A 38 -12.56 -6.78 6.65
C THR A 38 -11.52 -5.87 6.03
N ILE A 39 -10.26 -6.25 6.19
CA ILE A 39 -9.14 -5.54 5.57
C ILE A 39 -8.43 -6.53 4.65
N THR A 40 -8.29 -6.14 3.39
CA THR A 40 -7.71 -6.98 2.35
C THR A 40 -6.62 -6.24 1.61
N PHE A 41 -5.46 -6.88 1.48
CA PHE A 41 -4.40 -6.41 0.59
C PHE A 41 -4.40 -7.29 -0.65
N VAL A 42 -4.35 -6.65 -1.81
CA VAL A 42 -4.33 -7.33 -3.10
C VAL A 42 -2.96 -7.14 -3.73
N GLY A 43 -2.43 -8.22 -4.27
CA GLY A 43 -1.12 -8.19 -4.89
C GLY A 43 0.00 -8.43 -3.90
N GLU A 44 1.20 -8.57 -4.43
CA GLU A 44 2.37 -8.79 -3.60
C GLU A 44 3.61 -8.28 -4.29
N ASP A 45 4.61 -7.95 -3.50
CA ASP A 45 5.89 -7.55 -4.04
C ASP A 45 6.62 -8.75 -4.64
N PRO A 46 7.50 -8.54 -5.61
CA PRO A 46 7.91 -7.24 -6.14
C PRO A 46 6.95 -6.74 -7.21
N ILE A 47 6.60 -5.47 -7.13
CA ILE A 47 5.84 -4.79 -8.18
C ILE A 47 6.81 -4.11 -9.13
N PHE A 48 7.80 -3.43 -8.56
CA PHE A 48 8.96 -2.97 -9.30
C PHE A 48 10.13 -3.91 -9.05
N PRO A 49 11.11 -3.99 -9.98
CA PRO A 49 12.32 -4.77 -9.74
C PRO A 49 13.15 -4.13 -8.65
N SER A 50 12.93 -4.58 -7.43
CA SER A 50 13.59 -4.05 -6.24
C SER A 50 13.72 -5.16 -5.21
N VAL A 51 14.76 -5.08 -4.40
CA VAL A 51 14.89 -5.98 -3.26
C VAL A 51 14.00 -5.55 -2.09
N HIS A 52 13.48 -4.35 -2.16
CA HIS A 52 12.58 -3.81 -1.14
C HIS A 52 11.13 -4.11 -1.48
N ARG A 53 10.34 -4.36 -0.47
CA ARG A 53 8.90 -4.57 -0.62
C ARG A 53 8.20 -3.22 -0.66
N LEU A 54 8.32 -2.54 -1.79
CA LEU A 54 7.82 -1.18 -1.94
C LEU A 54 6.30 -1.11 -1.82
N GLY A 55 5.60 -2.11 -2.36
CA GLY A 55 4.16 -2.15 -2.25
C GLY A 55 3.70 -2.19 -0.81
N ALA A 56 4.29 -3.06 -0.01
CA ALA A 56 3.95 -3.16 1.40
C ALA A 56 4.39 -1.92 2.16
N CYS A 57 5.58 -1.39 1.86
CA CYS A 57 6.08 -0.21 2.55
C CYS A 57 5.17 1.00 2.36
N ILE A 58 4.58 1.13 1.20
CA ILE A 58 3.67 2.22 0.89
C ILE A 58 2.25 1.86 1.32
N GLY A 59 1.83 0.63 1.07
CA GLY A 59 0.46 0.21 1.31
C GLY A 59 0.09 0.12 2.77
N ILE A 60 0.99 -0.35 3.62
CA ILE A 60 0.69 -0.50 5.04
C ILE A 60 0.33 0.82 5.71
N PRO A 61 1.13 1.89 5.56
CA PRO A 61 0.73 3.19 6.14
C PRO A 61 -0.56 3.74 5.57
N ILE A 62 -0.80 3.55 4.27
CA ILE A 62 -2.05 4.01 3.66
C ILE A 62 -3.23 3.28 4.27
N MET A 63 -3.13 1.97 4.41
CA MET A 63 -4.19 1.17 5.00
C MET A 63 -4.41 1.53 6.47
N ALA A 64 -3.33 1.80 7.20
CA ALA A 64 -3.45 2.21 8.60
C ALA A 64 -4.22 3.51 8.74
N GLY A 65 -3.94 4.49 7.87
CA GLY A 65 -4.69 5.74 7.86
C GLY A 65 -6.16 5.52 7.51
N ALA A 66 -6.42 4.70 6.49
CA ALA A 66 -7.79 4.39 6.11
C ALA A 66 -8.54 3.67 7.22
N ALA A 67 -7.88 2.75 7.92
CA ALA A 67 -8.49 2.03 9.04
C ALA A 67 -8.85 2.99 10.18
N GLY A 68 -7.99 3.96 10.45
CA GLY A 68 -8.30 4.99 11.46
C GLY A 68 -9.52 5.81 11.08
N ILE A 69 -9.64 6.20 9.82
CA ILE A 69 -10.82 6.93 9.35
C ILE A 69 -12.06 6.06 9.44
N ALA A 70 -11.95 4.78 9.06
CA ALA A 70 -13.08 3.86 9.14
C ALA A 70 -13.53 3.64 10.58
N ASP A 71 -12.59 3.62 11.52
CA ASP A 71 -12.91 3.50 12.93
C ASP A 71 -13.71 4.71 13.41
N ILE A 72 -13.29 5.91 13.03
CA ILE A 72 -14.03 7.14 13.37
C ILE A 72 -15.44 7.09 12.78
N TRP A 73 -15.54 6.66 11.53
CA TRP A 73 -16.85 6.51 10.89
C TRP A 73 -17.74 5.53 11.63
N ARG A 74 -17.16 4.40 12.04
CA ARG A 74 -17.90 3.39 12.80
C ARG A 74 -18.40 3.94 14.13
N GLN A 75 -17.57 4.70 14.82
CA GLN A 75 -17.96 5.30 16.10
C GLN A 75 -19.10 6.29 15.93
N ARG A 76 -19.13 6.99 14.82
CA ARG A 76 -20.15 8.02 14.59
C ARG A 76 -21.43 7.47 13.99
N SER A 77 -21.32 6.48 13.10
CA SER A 77 -22.49 5.99 12.36
C SER A 77 -22.95 4.60 12.79
N GLY A 78 -22.13 3.88 13.52
CA GLY A 78 -22.39 2.49 13.87
C GLY A 78 -22.15 1.51 12.73
N ARG A 79 -21.61 1.97 11.60
CA ARG A 79 -21.41 1.13 10.42
C ARG A 79 -19.96 0.79 10.25
N GLY A 80 -19.68 -0.49 9.97
CA GLY A 80 -18.36 -0.93 9.61
C GLY A 80 -18.06 -0.68 8.13
N GLN A 81 -16.79 -0.78 7.79
CA GLN A 81 -16.32 -0.60 6.42
C GLN A 81 -15.36 -1.74 6.07
N ASP A 82 -15.53 -2.29 4.88
CA ASP A 82 -14.54 -3.20 4.32
C ASP A 82 -13.54 -2.37 3.53
N LEU A 83 -12.26 -2.61 3.79
CA LEU A 83 -11.19 -1.88 3.13
C LEU A 83 -10.36 -2.82 2.28
N THR A 84 -10.12 -2.42 1.05
CA THR A 84 -9.26 -3.18 0.14
C THR A 84 -8.23 -2.24 -0.45
N LEU A 85 -6.98 -2.66 -0.41
CA LEU A 85 -5.89 -1.91 -1.00
C LEU A 85 -5.15 -2.80 -1.99
N ASP A 86 -5.03 -2.32 -3.22
CA ASP A 86 -4.21 -2.95 -4.23
C ASP A 86 -2.82 -2.33 -4.15
N LEU A 87 -1.83 -3.16 -3.81
CA LEU A 87 -0.47 -2.67 -3.61
C LEU A 87 0.10 -2.04 -4.87
N ARG A 88 -0.28 -2.56 -6.04
CA ARG A 88 0.17 -1.99 -7.30
C ARG A 88 -0.37 -0.59 -7.50
N LYS A 89 -1.65 -0.40 -7.20
CA LYS A 89 -2.26 0.93 -7.32
C LYS A 89 -1.69 1.90 -6.30
N ALA A 90 -1.35 1.40 -5.12
CA ALA A 90 -0.77 2.25 -4.08
C ALA A 90 0.57 2.83 -4.54
N ILE A 91 1.44 2.00 -5.12
CA ILE A 91 2.73 2.47 -5.62
C ILE A 91 2.55 3.51 -6.71
N HIS A 92 1.70 3.22 -7.69
CA HIS A 92 1.51 4.12 -8.82
C HIS A 92 0.79 5.39 -8.42
N GLY A 93 -0.06 5.33 -7.41
CA GLY A 93 -0.80 6.49 -6.95
C GLY A 93 0.04 7.49 -6.18
N ILE A 94 1.07 7.01 -5.49
CA ILE A 94 1.90 7.91 -4.68
C ILE A 94 2.83 8.75 -5.52
N ASN A 95 3.35 8.17 -6.61
CA ASN A 95 4.29 8.91 -7.44
C ASN A 95 4.01 8.66 -8.91
N PRO A 96 3.04 9.36 -9.46
CA PRO A 96 2.70 9.18 -10.87
C PRO A 96 3.85 9.57 -11.82
N MET A 97 4.81 10.32 -11.34
CA MET A 97 5.92 10.77 -12.17
C MET A 97 6.85 9.63 -12.60
N TYR A 98 6.85 8.53 -11.85
CA TYR A 98 7.71 7.41 -12.20
C TYR A 98 7.28 6.67 -13.44
N LYS A 99 5.99 6.51 -13.61
CA LYS A 99 5.44 5.70 -14.70
C LYS A 99 4.60 6.50 -15.66
N PHE A 100 4.07 7.60 -15.20
CA PHE A 100 3.16 8.41 -15.99
C PHE A 100 3.74 9.80 -16.13
N MET A 101 3.85 10.23 -17.37
CA MET A 101 4.17 11.62 -17.65
C MET A 101 2.84 12.36 -17.71
N PRO A 102 2.57 13.27 -16.78
CA PRO A 102 1.35 14.07 -16.88
C PRO A 102 1.34 14.86 -18.18
N THR A 103 0.18 14.92 -18.81
CA THR A 103 0.03 15.67 -20.06
C THR A 103 -1.14 16.61 -19.97
N ILE A 104 -1.06 17.70 -20.73
CA ILE A 104 -2.17 18.62 -20.93
C ILE A 104 -2.43 18.65 -22.43
N ASN A 105 -3.62 18.24 -22.82
CA ASN A 105 -4.01 18.14 -24.24
C ASN A 105 -3.01 17.32 -25.05
N GLY A 106 -2.46 16.26 -24.45
CA GLY A 106 -1.53 15.38 -25.12
C GLY A 106 -0.09 15.84 -25.08
N TYR A 107 0.20 17.03 -24.58
CA TYR A 107 1.56 17.53 -24.49
C TYR A 107 2.15 17.19 -23.11
N PRO A 108 3.36 16.65 -23.07
CA PRO A 108 4.00 16.34 -21.79
C PRO A 108 4.17 17.58 -20.94
N LEU A 109 3.84 17.43 -19.66
CA LEU A 109 4.01 18.50 -18.71
C LEU A 109 5.37 18.37 -18.06
N GLN A 110 6.21 19.39 -18.22
CA GLN A 110 7.50 19.39 -17.56
C GLN A 110 7.34 19.94 -16.16
N MET A 111 7.78 19.14 -15.20
CA MET A 111 7.74 19.53 -13.80
C MET A 111 9.09 20.07 -13.40
N PRO A 112 9.12 21.18 -12.66
CA PRO A 112 10.38 21.70 -12.15
C PRO A 112 10.96 20.72 -11.12
N TYR A 113 12.28 20.64 -11.09
CA TYR A 113 12.96 19.88 -10.05
C TYR A 113 13.21 20.80 -8.85
N PHE A 114 13.04 20.21 -7.71
CA PHE A 114 13.24 20.92 -6.45
C PHE A 114 14.54 20.52 -5.80
#